data_d8aeaaa99d97b6c91feb87c2c1580be2
#
_entry.id   d8aeaaa99d97b6c91feb87c2c1580be2
#
_cell.length_a   1.000
_cell.length_b   1.000
_cell.length_c   1.000
_cell.angle_alpha   90.00
_cell.angle_beta   90.00
_cell.angle_gamma   90.00
#
_symmetry.space_group_name_H-M   'P 1'
#
loop_
_entity.id
_entity.type
_entity.pdbx_description
1 polymer ?
#
loop_
_entity_poly.entity_id
_entity_poly.type
_entity_poly.pdbx_seq_one_letter_code
_entity_poly.pdbx_strand_id
1 'polypeptide(L)'
;NLNSDQARDNSKYLETDQAADHSRLGEINLKADYESLAYHKMALEPVGDEDVRLLNFTGDMGEVELRRMVKRELGDGNNELYEIKENFTIKKGTQRLYMMDYNRQMTQVIKGVQSDINSTRVNVGITMPEKTAVLASADGNTTAFVADRDLFVVDGKNKVIKKIYSFRGEDDYSLQDNYDKHAIKILSCDNDGNVEFVVYGYMNRGGHEGALGISLNQYRAQDNSVNEHSFIPVNLSYEEIKEGMQKLSYLGENKMFYVQIADAVYGIDINSNDYTLVASGLVDYSYCVSPLGKRLAWQEGNREDGEKIIHFMNLDTGDKKEVRAEGDQNIRPEGFIDLDLIVGISKDSMSWNVNGMQKEVPCFAINIVDDDLSVQKHYERQGQYFTGIRTNEGRIHVDLLNQTGENTFEKVGEDTIVSTVQLEAQKNTKVVAYSDDRGTVYGLPFDHRYPSEDYKIEKPEKVSFDTSGKINL
;
A
#
# COMPACT_ATOMS: atom_id res chain seq x y z
N ASN A 1 6.48 -23.86 23.83
CA ASN A 1 7.55 -23.04 24.41
C ASN A 1 8.75 -23.05 23.46
N LEU A 2 8.83 -22.04 22.57
CA LEU A 2 9.90 -21.95 21.55
C LEU A 2 11.30 -21.64 22.15
N ASN A 3 11.40 -21.43 23.44
CA ASN A 3 12.69 -21.30 24.15
C ASN A 3 13.30 -22.64 24.54
N SER A 4 12.78 -23.74 24.00
CA SER A 4 13.25 -25.11 24.31
C SER A 4 14.42 -25.52 23.42
N ASP A 5 15.05 -26.62 23.77
CA ASP A 5 16.07 -27.30 22.96
C ASP A 5 15.62 -27.58 21.52
N GLN A 6 14.31 -27.71 21.28
CA GLN A 6 13.71 -27.85 19.95
C GLN A 6 13.92 -26.63 19.05
N ALA A 7 13.84 -25.39 19.58
CA ALA A 7 14.11 -24.21 18.80
C ALA A 7 15.59 -24.12 18.38
N ARG A 8 16.50 -24.54 19.27
CA ARG A 8 17.92 -24.63 18.97
C ARG A 8 18.19 -25.70 17.90
N ASP A 9 17.50 -26.83 17.95
CA ASP A 9 17.62 -27.89 16.94
C ASP A 9 17.10 -27.44 15.57
N ASN A 10 16.09 -26.55 15.53
CA ASN A 10 15.56 -26.01 14.30
C ASN A 10 16.46 -24.92 13.69
N SER A 11 17.30 -24.26 14.48
CA SER A 11 18.22 -23.22 13.97
C SER A 11 19.24 -23.75 12.94
N LYS A 12 19.52 -25.06 12.93
CA LYS A 12 20.37 -25.69 11.90
C LYS A 12 19.82 -25.66 10.48
N TYR A 13 18.52 -25.31 10.32
CA TYR A 13 17.88 -25.13 9.01
C TYR A 13 17.92 -23.68 8.52
N LEU A 14 18.40 -22.75 9.37
CA LEU A 14 18.56 -21.36 9.00
C LEU A 14 19.86 -21.16 8.21
N GLU A 15 19.80 -20.29 7.23
CA GLU A 15 20.94 -19.81 6.44
C GLU A 15 21.41 -18.45 6.96
N THR A 16 21.70 -18.36 8.26
CA THR A 16 21.92 -17.11 8.99
C THR A 16 22.91 -16.18 8.29
N ASP A 17 22.45 -14.98 7.95
CA ASP A 17 23.29 -13.90 7.44
C ASP A 17 23.86 -13.09 8.61
N GLN A 18 25.15 -13.22 8.88
CA GLN A 18 25.84 -12.54 9.98
C GLN A 18 25.90 -11.01 9.82
N ALA A 19 25.63 -10.48 8.63
CA ALA A 19 25.63 -9.04 8.36
C ALA A 19 24.24 -8.41 8.48
N ALA A 20 23.16 -9.21 8.61
CA ALA A 20 21.80 -8.70 8.72
C ALA A 20 21.50 -8.11 10.12
N ASP A 21 20.55 -7.18 10.16
CA ASP A 21 20.00 -6.64 11.41
C ASP A 21 18.98 -7.62 11.99
N HIS A 22 19.43 -8.43 12.95
CA HIS A 22 18.59 -9.42 13.63
C HIS A 22 17.76 -8.85 14.79
N SER A 23 17.80 -7.54 15.04
CA SER A 23 16.99 -6.92 16.09
C SER A 23 15.50 -6.78 15.72
N ARG A 24 15.16 -6.94 14.45
CA ARG A 24 13.81 -6.72 13.91
C ARG A 24 13.00 -8.01 13.86
N LEU A 25 11.97 -8.10 14.69
CA LEU A 25 11.07 -9.26 14.74
C LEU A 25 9.84 -9.11 13.83
N GLY A 26 9.58 -7.92 13.27
CA GLY A 26 8.42 -7.66 12.41
C GLY A 26 8.38 -8.55 11.17
N GLU A 27 9.55 -8.88 10.62
CA GLU A 27 9.70 -9.86 9.54
C GLU A 27 11.03 -10.59 9.66
N ILE A 28 10.99 -11.92 9.63
CA ILE A 28 12.16 -12.78 9.57
C ILE A 28 11.99 -13.88 8.51
N ASN A 29 13.10 -14.40 8.00
CA ASN A 29 13.15 -15.48 7.01
C ASN A 29 14.27 -16.48 7.33
N LEU A 30 14.63 -17.34 6.40
CA LEU A 30 15.71 -18.35 6.57
C LEU A 30 17.08 -17.74 6.92
N LYS A 31 17.30 -16.44 6.68
CA LYS A 31 18.55 -15.74 6.99
C LYS A 31 18.62 -15.21 8.44
N ALA A 32 17.56 -15.40 9.21
CA ALA A 32 17.50 -14.97 10.61
C ALA A 32 18.47 -15.78 11.49
N ASP A 33 18.81 -15.22 12.63
CA ASP A 33 19.54 -15.93 13.68
C ASP A 33 18.61 -16.68 14.64
N TYR A 34 19.21 -17.46 15.55
CA TYR A 34 18.45 -18.23 16.55
C TYR A 34 17.67 -17.32 17.52
N GLU A 35 18.24 -16.19 17.94
CA GLU A 35 17.62 -15.27 18.90
C GLU A 35 16.34 -14.66 18.30
N SER A 36 16.38 -14.27 17.03
CA SER A 36 15.20 -13.80 16.30
C SER A 36 14.15 -14.89 16.12
N LEU A 37 14.58 -16.13 15.77
CA LEU A 37 13.67 -17.26 15.68
C LEU A 37 12.99 -17.54 17.03
N ALA A 38 13.73 -17.40 18.14
CA ALA A 38 13.25 -17.57 19.50
C ALA A 38 12.58 -16.32 20.10
N TYR A 39 12.21 -15.35 19.27
CA TYR A 39 11.52 -14.11 19.68
C TYR A 39 12.29 -13.29 20.74
N HIS A 40 13.62 -13.20 20.63
CA HIS A 40 14.49 -12.52 21.60
C HIS A 40 14.19 -12.90 23.07
N LYS A 41 13.81 -14.16 23.30
CA LYS A 41 13.47 -14.71 24.64
C LYS A 41 12.21 -14.14 25.27
N MET A 42 11.36 -13.44 24.51
CA MET A 42 10.04 -13.07 25.02
C MET A 42 9.25 -14.33 25.44
N ALA A 43 8.67 -14.28 26.62
CA ALA A 43 7.79 -15.33 27.10
C ALA A 43 6.41 -15.17 26.44
N LEU A 44 6.21 -15.81 25.30
CA LEU A 44 4.98 -15.76 24.52
C LEU A 44 4.12 -16.99 24.82
N GLU A 45 2.82 -16.75 25.04
CA GLU A 45 1.80 -17.78 25.26
C GLU A 45 0.77 -17.71 24.15
N PRO A 46 0.42 -18.84 23.49
CA PRO A 46 -0.66 -18.88 22.53
C PRO A 46 -2.00 -18.48 23.15
N VAL A 47 -2.84 -17.75 22.39
CA VAL A 47 -4.22 -17.39 22.75
C VAL A 47 -5.14 -17.60 21.56
N GLY A 48 -6.34 -18.15 21.82
CA GLY A 48 -7.29 -18.49 20.76
C GLY A 48 -6.85 -19.72 19.95
N ASP A 49 -7.45 -19.88 18.78
CA ASP A 49 -7.21 -21.00 17.88
C ASP A 49 -6.10 -20.66 16.87
N GLU A 50 -5.36 -21.70 16.47
CA GLU A 50 -4.42 -21.59 15.35
C GLU A 50 -5.14 -21.85 14.03
N ASP A 51 -4.84 -21.05 13.00
CA ASP A 51 -5.36 -21.22 11.64
C ASP A 51 -4.25 -21.73 10.73
N VAL A 52 -4.46 -22.92 10.15
CA VAL A 52 -3.50 -23.55 9.23
C VAL A 52 -4.14 -23.67 7.86
N ARG A 53 -3.54 -23.06 6.85
CA ARG A 53 -4.05 -23.03 5.48
C ARG A 53 -3.05 -23.64 4.51
N LEU A 54 -3.51 -24.54 3.67
CA LEU A 54 -2.78 -24.96 2.47
C LEU A 54 -3.07 -23.95 1.37
N LEU A 55 -2.09 -23.14 1.00
CA LEU A 55 -2.25 -22.07 0.00
C LEU A 55 -2.11 -22.61 -1.43
N ASN A 56 -1.13 -23.52 -1.62
CA ASN A 56 -0.84 -24.10 -2.92
C ASN A 56 -0.27 -25.51 -2.76
N PHE A 57 -0.53 -26.38 -3.72
CA PHE A 57 0.08 -27.71 -3.81
C PHE A 57 0.26 -28.10 -5.27
N THR A 58 1.52 -28.20 -5.72
CA THR A 58 1.84 -28.56 -7.11
C THR A 58 2.98 -29.58 -7.14
N GLY A 59 2.69 -30.77 -7.64
CA GLY A 59 3.68 -31.84 -7.72
C GLY A 59 4.16 -32.31 -6.35
N ASP A 60 5.41 -32.02 -6.02
CA ASP A 60 6.04 -32.35 -4.75
C ASP A 60 6.25 -31.12 -3.82
N MET A 61 5.75 -29.95 -4.24
CA MET A 61 5.83 -28.68 -3.53
C MET A 61 4.49 -28.32 -2.90
N GLY A 62 4.53 -27.77 -1.67
CA GLY A 62 3.38 -27.23 -0.97
C GLY A 62 3.70 -25.92 -0.27
N GLU A 63 2.75 -25.00 -0.25
CA GLU A 63 2.81 -23.74 0.47
C GLU A 63 1.78 -23.75 1.59
N VAL A 64 2.24 -23.54 2.82
CA VAL A 64 1.40 -23.58 4.03
C VAL A 64 1.55 -22.27 4.79
N GLU A 65 0.42 -21.71 5.18
CA GLU A 65 0.35 -20.56 6.08
C GLU A 65 -0.15 -21.01 7.45
N LEU A 66 0.54 -20.60 8.51
CA LEU A 66 0.12 -20.75 9.90
C LEU A 66 -0.09 -19.38 10.51
N ARG A 67 -1.24 -19.17 11.13
CA ARG A 67 -1.57 -17.95 11.89
C ARG A 67 -1.93 -18.29 13.31
N ARG A 68 -1.48 -17.44 14.22
CA ARG A 68 -1.83 -17.53 15.63
C ARG A 68 -1.70 -16.18 16.31
N MET A 69 -2.48 -16.04 17.37
CA MET A 69 -2.31 -14.97 18.32
C MET A 69 -1.48 -15.44 19.50
N VAL A 70 -0.61 -14.57 19.99
CA VAL A 70 0.17 -14.84 21.21
C VAL A 70 0.14 -13.62 22.12
N LYS A 71 0.19 -13.83 23.43
CA LYS A 71 0.29 -12.79 24.43
C LYS A 71 1.63 -12.83 25.16
N ARG A 72 2.09 -11.68 25.61
CA ARG A 72 3.17 -11.48 26.56
C ARG A 72 2.62 -10.81 27.81
N GLU A 73 2.79 -11.44 28.97
CA GLU A 73 2.39 -10.84 30.24
C GLU A 73 3.43 -9.82 30.73
N LEU A 74 2.96 -8.67 31.21
CA LEU A 74 3.82 -7.53 31.65
C LEU A 74 3.93 -7.43 33.18
N GLY A 75 3.50 -8.41 33.95
CA GLY A 75 3.70 -8.47 35.39
C GLY A 75 2.80 -7.58 36.26
N ASP A 76 2.08 -6.62 35.69
CA ASP A 76 1.13 -5.72 36.35
C ASP A 76 -0.33 -6.06 36.05
N GLY A 77 -0.57 -7.22 35.50
CA GLY A 77 -1.89 -7.68 35.01
C GLY A 77 -2.21 -7.21 33.59
N ASN A 78 -1.36 -6.40 32.98
CA ASN A 78 -1.44 -6.04 31.58
C ASN A 78 -0.76 -7.09 30.70
N ASN A 79 -1.17 -7.15 29.45
CA ASN A 79 -0.51 -7.99 28.44
C ASN A 79 -0.40 -7.27 27.11
N GLU A 80 0.64 -7.60 26.37
CA GLU A 80 0.81 -7.28 24.98
C GLU A 80 0.26 -8.44 24.14
N LEU A 81 -0.34 -8.11 23.00
CA LEU A 81 -0.90 -9.09 22.07
C LEU A 81 -0.18 -8.98 20.72
N TYR A 82 0.10 -10.12 20.11
CA TYR A 82 0.80 -10.17 18.82
C TYR A 82 0.10 -11.15 17.88
N GLU A 83 -0.06 -10.73 16.62
CA GLU A 83 -0.39 -11.62 15.52
C GLU A 83 0.89 -12.16 14.90
N ILE A 84 0.97 -13.47 14.74
CA ILE A 84 2.09 -14.16 14.07
C ILE A 84 1.53 -14.87 12.86
N LYS A 85 2.14 -14.60 11.70
CA LYS A 85 1.86 -15.25 10.43
C LYS A 85 3.14 -15.88 9.92
N GLU A 86 3.12 -17.19 9.72
CA GLU A 86 4.26 -17.96 9.24
C GLU A 86 3.91 -18.63 7.90
N ASN A 87 4.75 -18.44 6.89
CA ASN A 87 4.61 -19.05 5.59
C ASN A 87 5.77 -20.04 5.37
N PHE A 88 5.43 -21.22 4.93
CA PHE A 88 6.37 -22.30 4.68
C PHE A 88 6.22 -22.79 3.25
N THR A 89 7.32 -22.82 2.49
CA THR A 89 7.39 -23.57 1.23
C THR A 89 8.08 -24.89 1.51
N ILE A 90 7.36 -25.99 1.31
CA ILE A 90 7.79 -27.33 1.68
C ILE A 90 7.87 -28.20 0.43
N LYS A 91 8.97 -28.94 0.29
CA LYS A 91 9.14 -29.95 -0.74
C LYS A 91 9.07 -31.36 -0.15
N LYS A 92 8.23 -32.24 -0.73
CA LYS A 92 8.16 -33.65 -0.37
C LYS A 92 9.31 -34.41 -1.03
N GLY A 93 10.24 -34.92 -0.21
CA GLY A 93 11.25 -35.86 -0.66
C GLY A 93 10.81 -37.32 -0.44
N THR A 94 11.67 -38.26 -0.80
CA THR A 94 11.38 -39.71 -0.67
C THR A 94 11.31 -40.18 0.79
N GLN A 95 12.05 -39.55 1.69
CA GLN A 95 12.16 -39.94 3.10
C GLN A 95 11.75 -38.85 4.09
N ARG A 96 11.74 -37.58 3.68
CA ARG A 96 11.43 -36.45 4.56
C ARG A 96 10.86 -35.25 3.78
N LEU A 97 10.31 -34.30 4.52
CA LEU A 97 9.97 -32.98 4.01
C LEU A 97 11.22 -32.07 4.10
N TYR A 98 11.37 -31.21 3.09
CA TYR A 98 12.40 -30.18 3.04
C TYR A 98 11.71 -28.82 3.12
N MET A 99 12.17 -27.96 4.03
CA MET A 99 11.77 -26.56 4.05
C MET A 99 12.61 -25.81 3.01
N MET A 100 11.95 -25.30 1.99
CA MET A 100 12.60 -24.60 0.87
C MET A 100 12.60 -23.09 1.08
N ASP A 101 11.57 -22.58 1.77
CA ASP A 101 11.49 -21.18 2.18
C ASP A 101 10.69 -21.07 3.48
N TYR A 102 10.97 -20.01 4.22
CA TYR A 102 10.30 -19.65 5.47
C TYR A 102 10.26 -18.14 5.61
N ASN A 103 9.08 -17.60 5.89
CA ASN A 103 8.88 -16.21 6.26
C ASN A 103 7.94 -16.14 7.48
N ARG A 104 8.30 -15.34 8.47
CA ARG A 104 7.44 -15.04 9.62
C ARG A 104 7.24 -13.53 9.72
N GLN A 105 6.00 -13.10 9.79
CA GLN A 105 5.60 -11.75 10.12
C GLN A 105 5.04 -11.74 11.54
N MET A 106 5.45 -10.75 12.34
CA MET A 106 4.96 -10.53 13.69
C MET A 106 4.53 -9.08 13.83
N THR A 107 3.31 -8.86 14.27
CA THR A 107 2.75 -7.52 14.42
C THR A 107 2.10 -7.39 15.79
N GLN A 108 2.44 -6.33 16.51
CA GLN A 108 1.79 -6.02 17.79
C GLN A 108 0.40 -5.43 17.53
N VAL A 109 -0.60 -5.97 18.24
CA VAL A 109 -1.97 -5.44 18.23
C VAL A 109 -2.06 -4.32 19.27
N ILE A 110 -2.28 -3.10 18.79
CA ILE A 110 -2.46 -1.93 19.65
C ILE A 110 -3.90 -1.96 20.21
N LYS A 111 -4.03 -1.98 21.52
CA LYS A 111 -5.35 -2.02 22.16
C LYS A 111 -6.01 -0.65 22.24
N GLY A 112 -5.25 0.44 22.12
CA GLY A 112 -5.72 1.80 22.38
C GLY A 112 -5.96 2.01 23.87
N VAL A 113 -5.01 1.61 24.69
CA VAL A 113 -5.02 1.77 26.15
C VAL A 113 -3.81 2.59 26.61
N GLN A 114 -3.81 3.03 27.86
CA GLN A 114 -2.80 3.93 28.39
C GLN A 114 -1.37 3.39 28.29
N SER A 115 -1.16 2.08 28.34
CA SER A 115 0.15 1.45 28.16
C SER A 115 0.73 1.61 26.74
N ASP A 116 -0.13 1.90 25.75
CA ASP A 116 0.33 2.15 24.38
C ASP A 116 0.92 3.55 24.19
N ILE A 117 0.96 4.38 25.23
CA ILE A 117 1.39 5.77 25.19
C ILE A 117 2.52 6.01 26.18
N ASN A 118 3.52 6.77 25.74
CA ASN A 118 4.48 7.38 26.65
C ASN A 118 4.61 8.89 26.39
N SER A 119 5.44 9.59 27.14
CA SER A 119 5.58 11.05 27.04
C SER A 119 6.12 11.57 25.70
N THR A 120 6.59 10.70 24.82
CA THR A 120 7.24 11.09 23.55
C THR A 120 6.59 10.52 22.31
N ARG A 121 5.72 9.50 22.45
CA ARG A 121 5.14 8.80 21.31
C ARG A 121 3.95 7.89 21.66
N VAL A 122 3.20 7.52 20.64
CA VAL A 122 2.35 6.32 20.68
C VAL A 122 3.19 5.11 20.31
N ASN A 123 3.19 4.07 21.12
CA ASN A 123 3.91 2.84 20.85
C ASN A 123 3.13 2.01 19.81
N VAL A 124 3.73 1.81 18.65
CA VAL A 124 3.23 0.88 17.63
C VAL A 124 3.76 -0.53 17.86
N GLY A 125 4.92 -0.63 18.52
CA GLY A 125 5.53 -1.89 18.90
C GLY A 125 6.21 -2.62 17.76
N ILE A 126 6.17 -3.95 17.78
CA ILE A 126 6.72 -4.78 16.71
C ILE A 126 5.80 -4.68 15.49
N THR A 127 6.33 -4.22 14.36
CA THR A 127 5.61 -4.11 13.08
C THR A 127 6.59 -3.98 11.92
N MET A 128 6.08 -3.99 10.71
CA MET A 128 6.79 -3.55 9.50
C MET A 128 6.42 -2.08 9.23
N PRO A 129 7.37 -1.13 9.37
CA PRO A 129 7.07 0.30 9.32
C PRO A 129 6.50 0.75 7.97
N GLU A 130 6.86 0.08 6.87
CA GLU A 130 6.34 0.34 5.54
C GLU A 130 4.86 -0.03 5.37
N LYS A 131 4.31 -0.86 6.27
CA LYS A 131 2.88 -1.22 6.32
C LYS A 131 2.06 -0.33 7.25
N THR A 132 2.71 0.56 8.00
CA THR A 132 2.05 1.50 8.89
C THR A 132 1.77 2.79 8.12
N ALA A 133 0.56 2.93 7.59
CA ALA A 133 0.14 4.16 6.93
C ALA A 133 -0.04 5.29 7.95
N VAL A 134 0.55 6.45 7.70
CA VAL A 134 0.46 7.63 8.57
C VAL A 134 0.16 8.85 7.71
N LEU A 135 -0.82 9.65 8.11
CA LEU A 135 -1.16 10.92 7.47
C LEU A 135 -1.44 11.97 8.53
N ALA A 136 -0.70 13.09 8.49
CA ALA A 136 -0.90 14.22 9.37
C ALA A 136 -1.72 15.33 8.69
N SER A 137 -2.44 16.11 9.48
CA SER A 137 -3.06 17.36 9.05
C SER A 137 -1.99 18.39 8.63
N ALA A 138 -2.37 19.38 7.83
CA ALA A 138 -1.43 20.39 7.34
C ALA A 138 -0.79 21.21 8.47
N ASP A 139 -1.51 21.45 9.57
CA ASP A 139 -1.01 22.14 10.76
C ASP A 139 -0.22 21.22 11.73
N GLY A 140 -0.19 19.89 11.47
CA GLY A 140 0.53 18.90 12.27
C GLY A 140 -0.14 18.54 13.59
N ASN A 141 -1.32 19.10 13.93
CA ASN A 141 -1.97 18.86 15.23
C ASN A 141 -2.70 17.51 15.29
N THR A 142 -3.16 17.02 14.15
CA THR A 142 -3.86 15.74 14.05
C THR A 142 -3.07 14.77 13.19
N THR A 143 -2.97 13.53 13.64
CA THR A 143 -2.32 12.46 12.89
C THR A 143 -3.20 11.22 12.90
N ALA A 144 -3.58 10.75 11.71
CA ALA A 144 -4.24 9.47 11.51
C ALA A 144 -3.20 8.41 11.14
N PHE A 145 -3.32 7.20 11.70
CA PHE A 145 -2.43 6.10 11.33
C PHE A 145 -3.15 4.76 11.39
N VAL A 146 -2.72 3.84 10.52
CA VAL A 146 -3.20 2.46 10.51
C VAL A 146 -2.13 1.57 11.10
N ALA A 147 -2.48 0.83 12.14
CA ALA A 147 -1.62 -0.19 12.72
C ALA A 147 -2.40 -1.50 12.80
N ASP A 148 -1.86 -2.54 12.17
CA ASP A 148 -2.44 -3.88 12.16
C ASP A 148 -3.95 -3.91 11.90
N ARG A 149 -4.40 -3.22 10.86
CA ARG A 149 -5.81 -3.15 10.42
C ARG A 149 -6.75 -2.35 11.34
N ASP A 150 -6.21 -1.62 12.31
CA ASP A 150 -6.95 -0.67 13.13
C ASP A 150 -6.56 0.75 12.75
N LEU A 151 -7.55 1.65 12.69
CA LEU A 151 -7.32 3.07 12.40
C LEU A 151 -7.42 3.90 13.67
N PHE A 152 -6.37 4.65 13.90
CA PHE A 152 -6.24 5.55 15.04
C PHE A 152 -6.12 6.99 14.60
N VAL A 153 -6.60 7.90 15.46
CA VAL A 153 -6.38 9.34 15.34
C VAL A 153 -5.75 9.85 16.62
N VAL A 154 -4.66 10.58 16.49
CA VAL A 154 -4.02 11.34 17.58
C VAL A 154 -4.33 12.81 17.39
N ASP A 155 -5.01 13.41 18.34
CA ASP A 155 -5.21 14.85 18.45
C ASP A 155 -4.20 15.38 19.48
N GLY A 156 -3.11 15.94 18.98
CA GLY A 156 -2.03 16.45 19.83
C GLY A 156 -2.42 17.69 20.62
N LYS A 157 -3.33 18.51 20.09
CA LYS A 157 -3.81 19.74 20.75
C LYS A 157 -4.69 19.44 21.96
N ASN A 158 -5.63 18.50 21.81
CA ASN A 158 -6.56 18.11 22.86
C ASN A 158 -6.05 16.92 23.69
N LYS A 159 -4.90 16.35 23.33
CA LYS A 159 -4.29 15.19 23.96
C LYS A 159 -5.24 13.99 24.01
N VAL A 160 -5.81 13.66 22.86
CA VAL A 160 -6.75 12.56 22.71
C VAL A 160 -6.24 11.58 21.67
N ILE A 161 -6.33 10.30 21.98
CA ILE A 161 -6.08 9.21 21.04
C ILE A 161 -7.36 8.40 20.89
N LYS A 162 -7.77 8.16 19.65
CA LYS A 162 -9.01 7.46 19.34
C LYS A 162 -8.74 6.30 18.40
N LYS A 163 -9.26 5.13 18.74
CA LYS A 163 -9.38 4.01 17.79
C LYS A 163 -10.70 4.19 17.06
N ILE A 164 -10.67 4.78 15.85
CA ILE A 164 -11.87 5.17 15.12
C ILE A 164 -12.45 4.06 14.25
N TYR A 165 -11.63 3.05 13.88
CA TYR A 165 -12.10 1.88 13.16
C TYR A 165 -11.29 0.64 13.53
N SER A 166 -11.94 -0.51 13.62
CA SER A 166 -11.31 -1.80 13.87
C SER A 166 -12.08 -2.92 13.19
N PHE A 167 -11.36 -3.90 12.65
CA PHE A 167 -11.93 -5.16 12.19
C PHE A 167 -12.09 -6.19 13.32
N ARG A 168 -11.58 -5.89 14.52
CA ARG A 168 -11.61 -6.75 15.69
C ARG A 168 -12.80 -6.43 16.58
N GLY A 169 -13.38 -7.48 17.18
CA GLY A 169 -14.35 -7.36 18.25
C GLY A 169 -13.70 -7.12 19.63
N GLU A 170 -14.44 -7.38 20.68
CA GLU A 170 -13.94 -7.20 22.06
C GLU A 170 -12.94 -8.28 22.46
N ASP A 171 -13.06 -9.50 21.92
CA ASP A 171 -12.23 -10.65 22.30
C ASP A 171 -10.90 -10.77 21.59
N ASP A 172 -10.67 -10.05 20.49
CA ASP A 172 -9.41 -9.96 19.71
C ASP A 172 -8.75 -11.29 19.27
N TYR A 173 -9.36 -12.47 19.51
CA TYR A 173 -8.75 -13.78 19.33
C TYR A 173 -9.49 -14.70 18.36
N SER A 174 -10.67 -14.34 17.93
CA SER A 174 -11.49 -15.19 17.05
C SER A 174 -10.88 -15.29 15.65
N LEU A 175 -11.18 -16.36 14.93
CA LEU A 175 -10.80 -16.50 13.52
C LEU A 175 -11.40 -15.38 12.66
N GLN A 176 -12.60 -14.87 13.04
CA GLN A 176 -13.24 -13.74 12.39
C GLN A 176 -12.43 -12.45 12.57
N ASP A 177 -11.96 -12.16 13.79
CA ASP A 177 -11.14 -10.99 14.10
C ASP A 177 -9.79 -11.03 13.41
N ASN A 178 -9.22 -12.24 13.25
CA ASN A 178 -7.92 -12.44 12.66
C ASN A 178 -7.96 -12.70 11.14
N TYR A 179 -9.15 -12.64 10.51
CA TYR A 179 -9.25 -12.71 9.06
C TYR A 179 -8.65 -11.46 8.43
N ASP A 180 -7.68 -11.61 7.52
CA ASP A 180 -6.80 -10.52 7.03
C ASP A 180 -7.06 -10.10 5.58
N LYS A 181 -8.14 -10.58 4.94
CA LYS A 181 -8.46 -10.22 3.56
C LYS A 181 -9.24 -8.90 3.48
N HIS A 182 -8.74 -7.90 4.19
CA HIS A 182 -9.22 -6.53 4.20
C HIS A 182 -8.10 -5.56 4.60
N ALA A 183 -8.28 -4.28 4.28
CA ALA A 183 -7.35 -3.22 4.66
C ALA A 183 -8.04 -1.87 4.78
N ILE A 184 -7.32 -0.90 5.35
CA ILE A 184 -7.75 0.48 5.50
C ILE A 184 -6.75 1.37 4.74
N LYS A 185 -7.27 2.37 4.00
CA LYS A 185 -6.46 3.45 3.43
C LYS A 185 -6.99 4.79 3.92
N ILE A 186 -6.11 5.61 4.50
CA ILE A 186 -6.40 6.99 4.87
C ILE A 186 -6.34 7.82 3.60
N LEU A 187 -7.39 8.59 3.31
CA LEU A 187 -7.47 9.46 2.14
C LEU A 187 -7.12 10.91 2.49
N SER A 188 -7.62 11.42 3.61
CA SER A 188 -7.31 12.76 4.08
C SER A 188 -7.38 12.87 5.60
N CYS A 189 -6.65 13.84 6.15
CA CYS A 189 -6.71 14.25 7.55
C CYS A 189 -6.66 15.78 7.56
N ASP A 190 -7.74 16.45 8.00
CA ASP A 190 -7.84 17.89 7.99
C ASP A 190 -7.43 18.54 9.33
N ASN A 191 -7.34 19.87 9.34
CA ASN A 191 -6.96 20.64 10.53
C ASN A 191 -8.04 20.66 11.63
N ASP A 192 -9.28 20.28 11.31
CA ASP A 192 -10.38 20.14 12.27
C ASP A 192 -10.42 18.74 12.90
N GLY A 193 -9.51 17.87 12.49
CA GLY A 193 -9.37 16.50 13.00
C GLY A 193 -10.29 15.49 12.34
N ASN A 194 -10.95 15.85 11.23
CA ASN A 194 -11.73 14.90 10.45
C ASN A 194 -10.82 14.04 9.58
N VAL A 195 -11.21 12.78 9.38
CA VAL A 195 -10.45 11.82 8.58
C VAL A 195 -11.38 11.15 7.59
N GLU A 196 -11.04 11.25 6.30
CA GLU A 196 -11.64 10.43 5.25
C GLU A 196 -10.80 9.17 5.05
N PHE A 197 -11.45 8.03 5.02
CA PHE A 197 -10.77 6.75 4.85
C PHE A 197 -11.62 5.72 4.12
N VAL A 198 -10.95 4.78 3.52
CA VAL A 198 -11.58 3.64 2.84
C VAL A 198 -11.24 2.35 3.56
N VAL A 199 -12.26 1.54 3.77
CA VAL A 199 -12.13 0.14 4.16
C VAL A 199 -12.42 -0.72 2.94
N TYR A 200 -11.55 -1.66 2.59
CA TYR A 200 -11.73 -2.46 1.39
C TYR A 200 -11.34 -3.93 1.59
N GLY A 201 -11.97 -4.79 0.83
CA GLY A 201 -11.82 -6.23 0.91
C GLY A 201 -13.05 -6.91 1.51
N TYR A 202 -12.85 -7.97 2.28
CA TYR A 202 -13.94 -8.70 2.92
C TYR A 202 -14.39 -8.00 4.20
N MET A 203 -15.67 -7.68 4.27
CA MET A 203 -16.27 -7.08 5.45
C MET A 203 -16.60 -8.18 6.45
N ASN A 204 -15.76 -8.33 7.48
CA ASN A 204 -15.94 -9.37 8.49
C ASN A 204 -16.94 -8.99 9.59
N ARG A 205 -17.41 -7.71 9.61
CA ARG A 205 -18.34 -7.15 10.62
C ARG A 205 -19.17 -6.01 10.04
N GLY A 206 -20.21 -5.64 10.78
CA GLY A 206 -21.01 -4.44 10.52
C GLY A 206 -22.11 -4.65 9.50
N GLY A 207 -22.62 -3.56 8.92
CA GLY A 207 -23.76 -3.57 8.03
C GLY A 207 -23.56 -4.33 6.71
N HIS A 208 -22.33 -4.58 6.33
CA HIS A 208 -21.95 -5.28 5.10
C HIS A 208 -21.23 -6.61 5.35
N GLU A 209 -21.40 -7.18 6.56
CA GLU A 209 -20.75 -8.46 6.90
C GLU A 209 -21.03 -9.53 5.84
N GLY A 210 -19.97 -10.23 5.43
CA GLY A 210 -20.02 -11.27 4.41
C GLY A 210 -19.82 -10.79 2.98
N ALA A 211 -19.80 -9.46 2.74
CA ALA A 211 -19.58 -8.90 1.41
C ALA A 211 -18.09 -8.60 1.14
N LEU A 212 -17.70 -8.68 -0.13
CA LEU A 212 -16.47 -8.06 -0.66
C LEU A 212 -16.83 -6.70 -1.22
N GLY A 213 -16.05 -5.67 -0.90
CA GLY A 213 -16.35 -4.33 -1.37
C GLY A 213 -15.38 -3.26 -0.91
N ILE A 214 -15.77 -2.03 -1.20
CA ILE A 214 -15.05 -0.80 -0.85
C ILE A 214 -16.05 0.08 -0.11
N SER A 215 -15.78 0.38 1.17
CA SER A 215 -16.58 1.25 2.03
C SER A 215 -15.85 2.57 2.22
N LEU A 216 -16.48 3.67 1.80
CA LEU A 216 -15.96 5.02 1.95
C LEU A 216 -16.54 5.64 3.23
N ASN A 217 -15.67 6.09 4.12
CA ASN A 217 -16.03 6.49 5.48
C ASN A 217 -15.41 7.83 5.87
N GLN A 218 -16.12 8.57 6.72
CA GLN A 218 -15.65 9.79 7.36
C GLN A 218 -15.71 9.65 8.88
N TYR A 219 -14.61 9.95 9.54
CA TYR A 219 -14.60 10.27 10.96
C TYR A 219 -14.74 11.79 11.13
N ARG A 220 -15.70 12.24 11.95
CA ARG A 220 -15.87 13.64 12.32
C ARG A 220 -15.47 13.85 13.77
N ALA A 221 -14.48 14.72 13.98
CA ALA A 221 -13.94 15.00 15.31
C ALA A 221 -14.93 15.72 16.21
N GLN A 222 -15.76 16.62 15.65
CA GLN A 222 -16.70 17.46 16.38
C GLN A 222 -17.75 16.66 17.17
N ASP A 223 -18.29 15.63 16.57
CA ASP A 223 -19.34 14.79 17.18
C ASP A 223 -18.85 13.37 17.50
N ASN A 224 -17.52 13.15 17.40
CA ASN A 224 -16.86 11.88 17.67
C ASN A 224 -17.57 10.69 17.00
N SER A 225 -17.92 10.84 15.71
CA SER A 225 -18.69 9.85 14.97
C SER A 225 -17.96 9.37 13.73
N VAL A 226 -18.21 8.11 13.37
CA VAL A 226 -17.83 7.53 12.08
C VAL A 226 -19.10 7.32 11.26
N ASN A 227 -19.13 7.84 10.05
CA ASN A 227 -20.23 7.71 9.12
C ASN A 227 -19.73 7.12 7.79
N GLU A 228 -20.43 6.11 7.31
CA GLU A 228 -20.22 5.60 5.96
C GLU A 228 -20.93 6.52 4.96
N HIS A 229 -20.19 6.96 3.94
CA HIS A 229 -20.77 7.70 2.80
C HIS A 229 -21.39 6.73 1.81
N SER A 230 -20.64 5.71 1.42
CA SER A 230 -21.08 4.74 0.42
C SER A 230 -20.39 3.40 0.58
N PHE A 231 -21.05 2.36 0.08
CA PHE A 231 -20.50 1.02 -0.06
C PHE A 231 -20.61 0.55 -1.51
N ILE A 232 -19.50 0.11 -2.07
CA ILE A 232 -19.38 -0.41 -3.43
C ILE A 232 -19.15 -1.92 -3.33
N PRO A 233 -20.17 -2.76 -3.49
CA PRO A 233 -19.98 -4.20 -3.56
C PRO A 233 -19.23 -4.55 -4.85
N VAL A 234 -18.21 -5.38 -4.76
CA VAL A 234 -17.44 -5.84 -5.93
C VAL A 234 -17.37 -7.36 -5.97
N ASN A 235 -17.37 -7.91 -7.19
CA ASN A 235 -17.22 -9.35 -7.42
C ASN A 235 -15.79 -9.68 -7.87
N LEU A 236 -14.83 -9.27 -7.03
CA LEU A 236 -13.40 -9.46 -7.24
C LEU A 236 -12.79 -10.11 -6.00
N SER A 237 -11.65 -10.77 -6.14
CA SER A 237 -10.86 -11.21 -4.98
C SER A 237 -10.31 -10.02 -4.20
N TYR A 238 -9.94 -10.24 -2.94
CA TYR A 238 -9.28 -9.20 -2.14
C TYR A 238 -7.98 -8.71 -2.81
N GLU A 239 -7.22 -9.60 -3.43
CA GLU A 239 -5.95 -9.26 -4.10
C GLU A 239 -6.17 -8.33 -5.28
N GLU A 240 -7.22 -8.57 -6.09
CA GLU A 240 -7.60 -7.67 -7.20
C GLU A 240 -8.09 -6.31 -6.70
N ILE A 241 -8.92 -6.28 -5.65
CA ILE A 241 -9.35 -5.02 -5.02
C ILE A 241 -8.14 -4.24 -4.51
N LYS A 242 -7.23 -4.91 -3.81
CA LYS A 242 -6.02 -4.32 -3.26
C LYS A 242 -5.11 -3.75 -4.36
N GLU A 243 -4.93 -4.47 -5.44
CA GLU A 243 -4.15 -4.01 -6.59
C GLU A 243 -4.75 -2.73 -7.19
N GLY A 244 -6.06 -2.69 -7.45
CA GLY A 244 -6.75 -1.51 -7.94
C GLY A 244 -6.62 -0.32 -6.97
N MET A 245 -6.82 -0.56 -5.68
CA MET A 245 -6.65 0.46 -4.62
C MET A 245 -5.21 0.99 -4.52
N GLN A 246 -4.21 0.18 -4.82
CA GLN A 246 -2.81 0.60 -4.87
C GLN A 246 -2.49 1.40 -6.13
N LYS A 247 -3.05 1.01 -7.28
CA LYS A 247 -2.87 1.72 -8.56
C LYS A 247 -3.53 3.10 -8.52
N LEU A 248 -4.80 3.17 -8.11
CA LEU A 248 -5.50 4.44 -7.93
C LEU A 248 -6.57 4.33 -6.84
N SER A 249 -6.42 5.13 -5.79
CA SER A 249 -7.48 5.47 -4.84
C SER A 249 -7.15 6.84 -4.26
N TYR A 250 -7.84 7.87 -4.73
CA TYR A 250 -7.54 9.27 -4.45
C TYR A 250 -8.82 10.07 -4.21
N LEU A 251 -8.84 10.89 -3.18
CA LEU A 251 -9.91 11.86 -2.92
C LEU A 251 -9.45 13.24 -3.37
N GLY A 252 -10.05 13.73 -4.45
CA GLY A 252 -9.77 15.06 -5.00
C GLY A 252 -10.32 16.20 -4.14
N GLU A 253 -9.79 17.41 -4.33
CA GLU A 253 -10.31 18.62 -3.67
C GLU A 253 -11.76 18.91 -4.08
N ASN A 254 -12.16 18.43 -5.27
CA ASN A 254 -13.53 18.50 -5.80
C ASN A 254 -14.50 17.54 -5.11
N LYS A 255 -14.08 16.81 -4.05
CA LYS A 255 -14.87 15.81 -3.32
C LYS A 255 -15.25 14.57 -4.14
N MET A 256 -14.54 14.32 -5.23
CA MET A 256 -14.64 13.08 -5.98
C MET A 256 -13.63 12.07 -5.47
N PHE A 257 -14.08 10.89 -5.12
CA PHE A 257 -13.22 9.74 -4.84
C PHE A 257 -12.97 8.96 -6.13
N TYR A 258 -11.73 8.96 -6.60
CA TYR A 258 -11.31 8.22 -7.78
C TYR A 258 -10.70 6.89 -7.37
N VAL A 259 -11.18 5.81 -7.97
CA VAL A 259 -10.74 4.46 -7.63
C VAL A 259 -10.66 3.57 -8.86
N GLN A 260 -9.62 2.75 -8.92
CA GLN A 260 -9.52 1.70 -9.92
C GLN A 260 -10.16 0.41 -9.42
N ILE A 261 -11.07 -0.15 -10.23
CA ILE A 261 -11.75 -1.43 -10.00
C ILE A 261 -11.61 -2.23 -11.30
N ALA A 262 -10.91 -3.35 -11.23
CA ALA A 262 -10.50 -4.13 -12.40
C ALA A 262 -9.75 -3.27 -13.43
N ASP A 263 -10.24 -3.24 -14.66
CA ASP A 263 -9.68 -2.48 -15.78
C ASP A 263 -10.32 -1.10 -15.99
N ALA A 264 -11.06 -0.59 -14.99
CA ALA A 264 -11.77 0.68 -15.08
C ALA A 264 -11.47 1.61 -13.90
N VAL A 265 -11.52 2.92 -14.16
CA VAL A 265 -11.45 3.98 -13.16
C VAL A 265 -12.81 4.65 -13.04
N TYR A 266 -13.29 4.75 -11.81
CA TYR A 266 -14.54 5.42 -11.44
C TYR A 266 -14.25 6.66 -10.60
N GLY A 267 -15.02 7.72 -10.81
CA GLY A 267 -15.11 8.88 -9.94
C GLY A 267 -16.45 8.85 -9.21
N ILE A 268 -16.42 8.97 -7.88
CA ILE A 268 -17.60 8.89 -7.01
C ILE A 268 -17.68 10.17 -6.19
N ASP A 269 -18.78 10.90 -6.31
CA ASP A 269 -19.05 12.08 -5.47
C ASP A 269 -19.43 11.61 -4.06
N ILE A 270 -18.60 11.97 -3.05
CA ILE A 270 -18.81 11.52 -1.67
C ILE A 270 -20.03 12.14 -0.99
N ASN A 271 -20.63 13.20 -1.58
CA ASN A 271 -21.80 13.86 -1.01
C ASN A 271 -23.12 13.33 -1.58
N SER A 272 -23.15 13.02 -2.89
CA SER A 272 -24.37 12.57 -3.57
C SER A 272 -24.42 11.05 -3.81
N ASN A 273 -23.26 10.37 -3.76
CA ASN A 273 -23.07 8.99 -4.19
C ASN A 273 -23.27 8.78 -5.71
N ASP A 274 -23.31 9.86 -6.48
CA ASP A 274 -23.28 9.75 -7.94
C ASP A 274 -21.89 9.29 -8.40
N TYR A 275 -21.87 8.50 -9.46
CA TYR A 275 -20.59 8.02 -10.00
C TYR A 275 -20.50 8.22 -11.50
N THR A 276 -19.27 8.30 -11.98
CA THR A 276 -18.92 8.46 -13.38
C THR A 276 -17.83 7.46 -13.75
N LEU A 277 -17.99 6.78 -14.88
CA LEU A 277 -16.92 6.02 -15.51
C LEU A 277 -15.92 7.00 -16.15
N VAL A 278 -14.71 7.06 -15.64
CA VAL A 278 -13.65 7.98 -16.11
C VAL A 278 -12.90 7.34 -17.29
N ALA A 279 -12.49 6.08 -17.14
CA ALA A 279 -11.77 5.31 -18.14
C ALA A 279 -12.09 3.82 -17.97
N SER A 280 -12.01 3.03 -19.04
CA SER A 280 -12.23 1.59 -19.01
C SER A 280 -11.39 0.86 -20.05
N GLY A 281 -11.26 -0.45 -19.91
CA GLY A 281 -10.42 -1.28 -20.77
C GLY A 281 -8.93 -1.02 -20.58
N LEU A 282 -8.52 -0.57 -19.40
CA LEU A 282 -7.14 -0.21 -19.09
C LEU A 282 -6.27 -1.46 -18.97
N VAL A 283 -5.11 -1.43 -19.62
CA VAL A 283 -4.05 -2.43 -19.48
C VAL A 283 -2.76 -1.73 -19.01
N ASP A 284 -1.83 -2.44 -18.40
CA ASP A 284 -0.69 -1.87 -17.67
C ASP A 284 0.13 -0.83 -18.46
N TYR A 285 0.27 -0.98 -19.77
CA TYR A 285 1.00 -0.02 -20.62
C TYR A 285 0.12 1.11 -21.19
N SER A 286 -1.20 1.07 -20.99
CA SER A 286 -2.13 2.02 -21.62
C SER A 286 -2.44 3.23 -20.74
N TYR A 287 -2.02 3.23 -19.49
CA TYR A 287 -2.28 4.30 -18.55
C TYR A 287 -1.19 4.45 -17.50
N CYS A 288 -1.16 5.60 -16.86
CA CYS A 288 -0.33 5.85 -15.69
C CYS A 288 -1.00 6.83 -14.72
N VAL A 289 -0.59 6.75 -13.47
CA VAL A 289 -1.06 7.61 -12.37
C VAL A 289 0.14 8.32 -11.75
N SER A 290 0.00 9.60 -11.42
CA SER A 290 1.08 10.33 -10.75
C SER A 290 1.36 9.78 -9.34
N PRO A 291 2.57 9.98 -8.78
CA PRO A 291 2.98 9.37 -7.50
C PRO A 291 2.02 9.62 -6.34
N LEU A 292 1.36 10.79 -6.32
CA LEU A 292 0.39 11.15 -5.27
C LEU A 292 -1.07 10.86 -5.65
N GLY A 293 -1.31 10.23 -6.81
CA GLY A 293 -2.66 9.95 -7.30
C GLY A 293 -3.40 11.15 -7.87
N LYS A 294 -2.77 12.34 -7.99
CA LYS A 294 -3.42 13.59 -8.39
C LYS A 294 -3.68 13.72 -9.87
N ARG A 295 -3.00 12.93 -10.70
CA ARG A 295 -3.12 12.96 -12.17
C ARG A 295 -3.26 11.54 -12.69
N LEU A 296 -4.11 11.41 -13.71
CA LEU A 296 -4.31 10.17 -14.46
C LEU A 296 -4.12 10.48 -15.94
N ALA A 297 -3.34 9.64 -16.63
CA ALA A 297 -3.24 9.69 -18.08
C ALA A 297 -3.50 8.31 -18.67
N TRP A 298 -4.26 8.24 -19.78
CA TRP A 298 -4.54 6.98 -20.47
C TRP A 298 -4.69 7.21 -21.97
N GLN A 299 -4.27 6.24 -22.76
CA GLN A 299 -4.48 6.28 -24.21
C GLN A 299 -5.91 5.85 -24.58
N GLU A 300 -6.39 6.28 -25.74
CA GLU A 300 -7.77 6.03 -26.18
C GLU A 300 -8.05 4.54 -26.50
N GLY A 301 -7.02 3.77 -26.81
CA GLY A 301 -7.09 2.34 -27.11
C GLY A 301 -5.95 1.57 -26.43
N ASN A 302 -5.78 0.31 -26.85
CA ASN A 302 -4.83 -0.62 -26.21
C ASN A 302 -3.69 -1.06 -27.16
N ARG A 303 -3.22 -0.18 -28.02
CA ARG A 303 -2.05 -0.47 -28.87
C ARG A 303 -0.76 -0.29 -28.06
N GLU A 304 0.10 -1.29 -28.09
CA GLU A 304 1.40 -1.25 -27.40
C GLU A 304 2.38 -0.25 -28.01
N ASP A 305 2.27 0.04 -29.30
CA ASP A 305 3.06 1.08 -29.99
C ASP A 305 2.48 2.49 -29.80
N GLY A 306 1.45 2.64 -28.95
CA GLY A 306 0.79 3.89 -28.63
C GLY A 306 -0.41 4.19 -29.53
N GLU A 307 -1.09 5.26 -29.20
CA GLU A 307 -2.31 5.74 -29.88
C GLU A 307 -2.13 7.17 -30.38
N LYS A 308 -3.14 7.71 -31.04
CA LYS A 308 -3.14 9.10 -31.51
C LYS A 308 -3.51 10.10 -30.43
N ILE A 309 -4.15 9.64 -29.37
CA ILE A 309 -4.66 10.47 -28.27
C ILE A 309 -4.31 9.83 -26.92
N ILE A 310 -3.76 10.66 -26.03
CA ILE A 310 -3.69 10.42 -24.61
C ILE A 310 -4.65 11.37 -23.92
N HIS A 311 -5.56 10.84 -23.12
CA HIS A 311 -6.35 11.62 -22.19
C HIS A 311 -5.53 11.92 -20.95
N PHE A 312 -5.57 13.15 -20.49
CA PHE A 312 -4.91 13.62 -19.26
C PHE A 312 -5.97 14.24 -18.35
N MET A 313 -6.02 13.84 -17.09
CA MET A 313 -7.01 14.31 -16.14
C MET A 313 -6.37 14.77 -14.84
N ASN A 314 -6.72 15.98 -14.43
CA ASN A 314 -6.44 16.48 -13.09
C ASN A 314 -7.53 15.99 -12.13
N LEU A 315 -7.18 15.14 -11.17
CA LEU A 315 -8.14 14.53 -10.26
C LEU A 315 -8.55 15.45 -9.09
N ASP A 316 -7.84 16.56 -8.85
CA ASP A 316 -8.26 17.57 -7.88
C ASP A 316 -9.43 18.41 -8.39
N THR A 317 -9.44 18.76 -9.68
CA THR A 317 -10.45 19.61 -10.30
C THR A 317 -11.48 18.84 -11.12
N GLY A 318 -11.12 17.67 -11.63
CA GLY A 318 -11.90 16.89 -12.58
C GLY A 318 -11.69 17.32 -14.04
N ASP A 319 -10.79 18.28 -14.31
CA ASP A 319 -10.51 18.75 -15.67
C ASP A 319 -9.82 17.66 -16.50
N LYS A 320 -10.35 17.47 -17.72
CA LYS A 320 -9.83 16.52 -18.69
C LYS A 320 -9.33 17.24 -19.93
N LYS A 321 -8.12 16.92 -20.37
CA LYS A 321 -7.45 17.45 -21.56
C LYS A 321 -6.96 16.30 -22.43
N GLU A 322 -6.49 16.59 -23.65
CA GLU A 322 -5.98 15.58 -24.58
C GLU A 322 -4.64 16.00 -25.15
N VAL A 323 -3.66 15.10 -25.05
CA VAL A 323 -2.40 15.18 -25.80
C VAL A 323 -2.62 14.45 -27.12
N ARG A 324 -2.28 15.06 -28.25
CA ARG A 324 -2.46 14.49 -29.59
C ARG A 324 -1.12 14.28 -30.27
N ALA A 325 -0.99 13.10 -30.91
CA ALA A 325 0.17 12.79 -31.74
C ALA A 325 0.24 13.69 -32.99
N GLU A 326 1.43 13.96 -33.47
CA GLU A 326 1.66 14.70 -34.71
C GLU A 326 1.88 13.75 -35.89
N GLY A 327 1.22 14.00 -37.00
CA GLY A 327 1.42 13.28 -38.26
C GLY A 327 1.21 11.76 -38.14
N ASP A 328 2.22 11.00 -38.50
CA ASP A 328 2.26 9.52 -38.46
C ASP A 328 2.76 8.93 -37.14
N GLN A 329 3.02 9.79 -36.15
CA GLN A 329 3.49 9.38 -34.84
C GLN A 329 2.35 8.74 -34.01
N ASN A 330 2.73 7.90 -33.06
CA ASN A 330 1.92 7.43 -31.94
C ASN A 330 2.51 7.94 -30.64
N ILE A 331 1.66 8.08 -29.63
CA ILE A 331 2.06 8.53 -28.29
C ILE A 331 1.55 7.55 -27.24
N ARG A 332 2.35 7.38 -26.19
CA ARG A 332 2.02 6.48 -25.07
C ARG A 332 2.34 7.19 -23.73
N PRO A 333 1.46 7.05 -22.71
CA PRO A 333 1.76 7.55 -21.36
C PRO A 333 2.76 6.62 -20.68
N GLU A 334 3.99 7.10 -20.45
CA GLU A 334 5.07 6.30 -19.88
C GLU A 334 5.16 6.42 -18.35
N GLY A 335 4.54 7.44 -17.78
CA GLY A 335 4.57 7.71 -16.36
C GLY A 335 4.48 9.19 -16.04
N PHE A 336 4.79 9.53 -14.79
CA PHE A 336 4.84 10.91 -14.33
C PHE A 336 6.17 11.19 -13.62
N ILE A 337 6.64 12.42 -13.79
CA ILE A 337 7.65 12.99 -12.93
C ILE A 337 7.00 14.12 -12.14
N ASP A 338 6.75 13.88 -10.85
CA ASP A 338 5.84 14.68 -10.02
C ASP A 338 4.42 14.74 -10.62
N LEU A 339 3.99 15.87 -11.13
CA LEU A 339 2.70 16.06 -11.80
C LEU A 339 2.80 16.12 -13.32
N ASP A 340 4.02 16.23 -13.88
CA ASP A 340 4.25 16.31 -15.31
C ASP A 340 4.21 14.93 -15.96
N LEU A 341 3.44 14.81 -17.05
CA LEU A 341 3.28 13.57 -17.80
C LEU A 341 4.50 13.30 -18.70
N ILE A 342 5.01 12.09 -18.65
CA ILE A 342 6.04 11.59 -19.55
C ILE A 342 5.34 10.88 -20.71
N VAL A 343 5.52 11.41 -21.93
CA VAL A 343 4.95 10.90 -23.16
C VAL A 343 6.02 10.30 -24.04
N GLY A 344 5.96 9.01 -24.28
CA GLY A 344 6.77 8.32 -25.27
C GLY A 344 6.22 8.54 -26.69
N ILE A 345 7.08 8.82 -27.67
CA ILE A 345 6.71 9.03 -29.07
C ILE A 345 7.31 7.93 -29.92
N SER A 346 6.46 7.15 -30.58
CA SER A 346 6.83 6.04 -31.46
C SER A 346 6.39 6.28 -32.90
N LYS A 347 6.82 5.42 -33.80
CA LYS A 347 6.30 5.38 -35.18
C LYS A 347 5.20 4.33 -35.27
N ASP A 348 4.28 4.55 -36.19
CA ASP A 348 3.21 3.59 -36.47
C ASP A 348 3.78 2.21 -36.82
N SER A 349 3.18 1.17 -36.28
CA SER A 349 3.58 -0.24 -36.47
C SER A 349 5.00 -0.59 -35.97
N MET A 350 5.58 0.22 -35.07
CA MET A 350 6.84 -0.12 -34.42
C MET A 350 6.63 -1.31 -33.45
N SER A 351 7.54 -2.25 -33.47
CA SER A 351 7.54 -3.39 -32.55
C SER A 351 8.95 -3.83 -32.24
N TRP A 352 9.16 -4.55 -31.16
CA TRP A 352 10.43 -5.16 -30.80
C TRP A 352 10.23 -6.61 -30.39
N ASN A 353 10.79 -7.53 -31.17
CA ASN A 353 10.69 -8.96 -30.92
C ASN A 353 12.07 -9.58 -30.68
N VAL A 354 12.19 -10.35 -29.61
CA VAL A 354 13.39 -11.11 -29.27
C VAL A 354 13.02 -12.58 -29.09
N ASN A 355 13.56 -13.45 -29.91
CA ASN A 355 13.28 -14.89 -29.88
C ASN A 355 11.78 -15.25 -29.92
N GLY A 356 11.00 -14.48 -30.69
CA GLY A 356 9.54 -14.67 -30.81
C GLY A 356 8.71 -14.15 -29.63
N MET A 357 9.34 -13.53 -28.62
CA MET A 357 8.66 -12.83 -27.56
C MET A 357 8.67 -11.32 -27.83
N GLN A 358 7.50 -10.72 -27.77
CA GLN A 358 7.37 -9.27 -27.86
C GLN A 358 7.99 -8.61 -26.62
N LYS A 359 8.75 -7.56 -26.87
CA LYS A 359 9.32 -6.67 -25.85
C LYS A 359 8.55 -5.35 -25.83
N GLU A 360 8.81 -4.54 -24.81
CA GLU A 360 8.30 -3.17 -24.75
C GLU A 360 8.64 -2.42 -26.06
N VAL A 361 7.63 -1.77 -26.65
CA VAL A 361 7.82 -1.05 -27.92
C VAL A 361 8.68 0.20 -27.68
N PRO A 362 9.81 0.36 -28.39
CA PRO A 362 10.66 1.52 -28.22
C PRO A 362 10.01 2.82 -28.69
N CYS A 363 10.29 3.93 -28.02
CA CYS A 363 10.01 5.27 -28.53
C CYS A 363 11.31 5.91 -29.06
N PHE A 364 11.19 6.82 -30.04
CA PHE A 364 12.34 7.56 -30.58
C PHE A 364 12.52 8.92 -29.93
N ALA A 365 11.48 9.44 -29.25
CA ALA A 365 11.54 10.68 -28.50
C ALA A 365 10.64 10.60 -27.25
N ILE A 366 10.93 11.46 -26.28
CA ILE A 366 10.18 11.58 -25.03
C ILE A 366 9.86 13.05 -24.82
N ASN A 367 8.58 13.36 -24.56
CA ASN A 367 8.14 14.68 -24.11
C ASN A 367 7.78 14.64 -22.62
N ILE A 368 8.15 15.68 -21.90
CA ILE A 368 7.64 15.97 -20.55
C ILE A 368 6.64 17.09 -20.70
N VAL A 369 5.40 16.87 -20.27
CA VAL A 369 4.24 17.75 -20.51
C VAL A 369 3.61 18.14 -19.18
N ASP A 370 3.41 19.44 -18.95
CA ASP A 370 2.77 19.96 -17.74
C ASP A 370 1.23 19.89 -17.79
N ASP A 371 0.58 20.36 -16.72
CA ASP A 371 -0.90 20.42 -16.60
C ASP A 371 -1.58 21.24 -17.71
N ASP A 372 -0.87 22.19 -18.36
CA ASP A 372 -1.38 22.99 -19.47
C ASP A 372 -1.09 22.36 -20.84
N LEU A 373 -0.56 21.15 -20.85
CA LEU A 373 -0.11 20.40 -22.01
C LEU A 373 1.05 21.08 -22.77
N SER A 374 1.78 21.97 -22.09
CA SER A 374 2.99 22.58 -22.64
C SER A 374 4.16 21.62 -22.51
N VAL A 375 4.90 21.41 -23.60
CA VAL A 375 6.11 20.58 -23.58
C VAL A 375 7.22 21.34 -22.81
N GLN A 376 7.49 20.88 -21.60
CA GLN A 376 8.55 21.43 -20.74
C GLN A 376 9.93 20.93 -21.18
N LYS A 377 9.99 19.73 -21.71
CA LYS A 377 11.22 19.14 -22.24
C LYS A 377 10.92 18.15 -23.36
N HIS A 378 11.68 18.27 -24.43
CA HIS A 378 11.77 17.29 -25.51
C HIS A 378 13.11 16.60 -25.44
N TYR A 379 13.12 15.28 -25.44
CA TYR A 379 14.34 14.46 -25.40
C TYR A 379 14.36 13.50 -26.59
N GLU A 380 15.35 13.68 -27.45
CA GLU A 380 15.61 12.85 -28.61
C GLU A 380 17.13 12.69 -28.81
N ARG A 381 17.55 11.52 -29.26
CA ARG A 381 18.93 11.26 -29.68
C ARG A 381 18.96 10.66 -31.07
N GLN A 382 19.71 11.27 -31.98
CA GLN A 382 19.78 10.83 -33.36
C GLN A 382 20.23 9.36 -33.48
N GLY A 383 19.37 8.53 -34.11
CA GLY A 383 19.63 7.13 -34.34
C GLY A 383 19.49 6.21 -33.12
N GLN A 384 19.05 6.73 -31.99
CA GLN A 384 18.78 5.97 -30.78
C GLN A 384 17.29 5.92 -30.45
N TYR A 385 16.91 4.88 -29.73
CA TYR A 385 15.56 4.64 -29.25
C TYR A 385 15.58 4.41 -27.73
N PHE A 386 14.43 4.51 -27.08
CA PHE A 386 14.29 4.46 -25.63
C PHE A 386 13.25 3.43 -25.22
N THR A 387 13.55 2.69 -24.16
CA THR A 387 12.58 1.85 -23.43
C THR A 387 12.91 1.86 -21.93
N GLY A 388 12.18 1.10 -21.12
CA GLY A 388 12.44 0.97 -19.70
C GLY A 388 12.38 2.31 -18.97
N ILE A 389 11.45 3.18 -19.39
CA ILE A 389 11.27 4.52 -18.83
C ILE A 389 10.75 4.37 -17.40
N ARG A 390 11.54 4.88 -16.45
CA ARG A 390 11.22 4.80 -15.02
C ARG A 390 11.65 6.06 -14.29
N THR A 391 10.88 6.46 -13.29
CA THR A 391 11.16 7.64 -12.47
C THR A 391 11.66 7.24 -11.09
N ASN A 392 12.71 7.90 -10.63
CA ASN A 392 13.22 7.77 -9.27
C ASN A 392 13.87 9.09 -8.84
N GLU A 393 13.55 9.56 -7.63
CA GLU A 393 14.12 10.76 -7.00
C GLU A 393 14.16 12.00 -7.92
N GLY A 394 13.07 12.28 -8.64
CA GLY A 394 12.99 13.42 -9.55
C GLY A 394 13.82 13.27 -10.84
N ARG A 395 14.20 12.06 -11.18
CA ARG A 395 14.94 11.72 -12.42
C ARG A 395 14.19 10.69 -13.23
N ILE A 396 14.30 10.80 -14.55
CA ILE A 396 13.78 9.80 -15.48
C ILE A 396 14.96 9.00 -16.01
N HIS A 397 14.96 7.71 -15.75
CA HIS A 397 15.95 6.77 -16.27
C HIS A 397 15.38 6.09 -17.51
N VAL A 398 16.21 5.93 -18.54
CA VAL A 398 15.85 5.31 -19.81
C VAL A 398 16.92 4.35 -20.27
N ASP A 399 16.51 3.25 -20.87
CA ASP A 399 17.40 2.33 -21.55
C ASP A 399 17.61 2.83 -23.00
N LEU A 400 18.87 2.93 -23.43
CA LEU A 400 19.24 3.35 -24.78
C LEU A 400 19.36 2.14 -25.69
N LEU A 401 18.71 2.21 -26.85
CA LEU A 401 18.72 1.17 -27.87
C LEU A 401 19.25 1.70 -29.21
N ASN A 402 20.03 0.88 -29.90
CA ASN A 402 20.29 1.04 -31.32
C ASN A 402 19.45 0.09 -32.14
N GLN A 403 18.89 0.56 -33.25
CA GLN A 403 18.19 -0.31 -34.19
C GLN A 403 19.21 -1.12 -35.02
N THR A 404 19.11 -2.44 -35.00
CA THR A 404 20.00 -3.37 -35.71
C THR A 404 19.39 -3.99 -36.96
N GLY A 405 18.08 -3.83 -37.14
CA GLY A 405 17.31 -4.31 -38.28
C GLY A 405 15.86 -3.87 -38.19
N GLU A 406 15.01 -4.32 -39.11
CA GLU A 406 13.57 -4.03 -39.05
C GLU A 406 12.98 -4.61 -37.77
N ASN A 407 12.44 -3.75 -36.90
CA ASN A 407 11.87 -4.11 -35.60
C ASN A 407 12.81 -4.93 -34.67
N THR A 408 14.12 -4.75 -34.84
CA THR A 408 15.13 -5.37 -33.98
C THR A 408 16.03 -4.32 -33.38
N PHE A 409 16.24 -4.41 -32.06
CA PHE A 409 16.98 -3.43 -31.29
C PHE A 409 17.96 -4.11 -30.34
N GLU A 410 19.02 -3.41 -29.99
CA GLU A 410 20.03 -3.85 -29.03
C GLU A 410 20.24 -2.76 -27.98
N LYS A 411 20.22 -3.13 -26.70
CA LYS A 411 20.52 -2.20 -25.60
C LYS A 411 22.00 -1.87 -25.63
N VAL A 412 22.31 -0.56 -25.71
CA VAL A 412 23.69 -0.04 -25.80
C VAL A 412 24.09 0.75 -24.57
N GLY A 413 23.18 1.07 -23.68
CA GLY A 413 23.47 1.82 -22.46
C GLY A 413 22.21 2.28 -21.73
N GLU A 414 22.41 3.23 -20.84
CA GLU A 414 21.36 3.91 -20.09
C GLU A 414 21.64 5.41 -20.08
N ASP A 415 20.56 6.21 -19.92
CA ASP A 415 20.69 7.65 -19.72
C ASP A 415 19.73 8.14 -18.64
N THR A 416 19.99 9.36 -18.17
CA THR A 416 19.17 9.99 -17.12
C THR A 416 18.76 11.38 -17.55
N ILE A 417 17.45 11.62 -17.61
CA ILE A 417 16.87 12.94 -17.87
C ILE A 417 16.56 13.57 -16.51
N VAL A 418 17.18 14.71 -16.23
CA VAL A 418 16.95 15.46 -15.00
C VAL A 418 15.78 16.43 -15.21
N SER A 419 14.79 16.39 -14.33
CA SER A 419 13.76 17.42 -14.23
C SER A 419 14.22 18.55 -13.31
N THR A 420 13.78 19.77 -13.57
CA THR A 420 13.99 20.93 -12.71
C THR A 420 12.85 21.12 -11.71
N VAL A 421 11.83 20.29 -11.78
CA VAL A 421 10.68 20.33 -10.85
C VAL A 421 11.14 19.93 -9.46
N GLN A 422 10.87 20.79 -8.48
CA GLN A 422 11.04 20.45 -7.07
C GLN A 422 9.80 19.68 -6.63
N LEU A 423 10.00 18.41 -6.26
CA LEU A 423 8.94 17.62 -5.64
C LEU A 423 8.45 18.34 -4.38
N GLU A 424 7.16 18.57 -4.27
CA GLU A 424 6.56 18.93 -2.99
C GLU A 424 6.80 17.75 -2.03
N ALA A 425 7.73 17.95 -1.11
CA ALA A 425 7.95 16.98 -0.04
C ALA A 425 6.70 16.95 0.84
N GLN A 426 5.87 15.92 0.70
CA GLN A 426 4.91 15.64 1.75
C GLN A 426 5.67 15.54 3.07
N LYS A 427 5.23 16.26 4.09
CA LYS A 427 5.63 16.02 5.46
C LYS A 427 5.09 14.63 5.87
N ASN A 428 5.78 13.60 5.39
CA ASN A 428 5.44 12.23 5.77
C ASN A 428 5.87 12.03 7.22
N THR A 429 4.97 12.24 8.15
CA THR A 429 5.11 11.72 9.49
C THR A 429 5.26 10.22 9.39
N LYS A 430 6.36 9.69 9.86
CA LYS A 430 6.65 8.25 9.81
C LYS A 430 6.79 7.73 11.22
N VAL A 431 6.45 6.46 11.40
CA VAL A 431 6.86 5.77 12.62
C VAL A 431 8.39 5.70 12.68
N VAL A 432 8.94 5.91 13.87
CA VAL A 432 10.38 5.89 14.12
C VAL A 432 10.76 4.63 14.90
N ALA A 433 11.93 4.08 14.58
CA ALA A 433 12.49 2.95 15.30
C ALA A 433 13.11 3.38 16.63
N TYR A 434 12.96 2.54 17.64
CA TYR A 434 13.68 2.59 18.90
C TYR A 434 13.95 1.16 19.38
N SER A 435 14.75 0.98 20.43
CA SER A 435 15.07 -0.35 20.95
C SER A 435 14.57 -0.50 22.39
N ASP A 436 14.06 -1.69 22.68
CA ASP A 436 13.76 -2.13 24.05
C ASP A 436 14.13 -3.62 24.23
N ASP A 437 13.59 -4.30 25.22
CA ASP A 437 13.86 -5.70 25.50
C ASP A 437 13.31 -6.68 24.44
N ARG A 438 12.46 -6.19 23.53
CA ARG A 438 11.92 -6.94 22.37
C ARG A 438 12.78 -6.81 21.10
N GLY A 439 13.83 -5.99 21.15
CA GLY A 439 14.63 -5.61 19.99
C GLY A 439 14.19 -4.28 19.39
N THR A 440 14.14 -4.18 18.06
CA THR A 440 13.66 -2.98 17.35
C THR A 440 12.15 -2.95 17.34
N VAL A 441 11.59 -1.87 17.87
CA VAL A 441 10.17 -1.55 17.92
C VAL A 441 9.92 -0.16 17.32
N TYR A 442 8.65 0.15 17.04
CA TYR A 442 8.30 1.39 16.36
C TYR A 442 7.30 2.22 17.18
N GLY A 443 7.30 3.50 16.95
CA GLY A 443 6.36 4.43 17.56
C GLY A 443 6.10 5.64 16.68
N LEU A 444 4.92 6.23 16.84
CA LEU A 444 4.55 7.50 16.25
C LEU A 444 4.99 8.61 17.20
N PRO A 445 5.99 9.45 16.85
CA PRO A 445 6.50 10.48 17.74
C PRO A 445 5.47 11.62 17.91
N PHE A 446 5.46 12.22 19.08
CA PHE A 446 4.76 13.48 19.32
C PHE A 446 5.68 14.67 19.02
N ASP A 447 5.12 15.74 18.49
CA ASP A 447 5.86 17.00 18.28
C ASP A 447 6.23 17.66 19.62
N HIS A 448 5.45 17.39 20.66
CA HIS A 448 5.65 17.92 22.01
C HIS A 448 5.70 16.78 23.03
N ARG A 449 6.46 16.99 24.11
CA ARG A 449 6.50 16.06 25.24
C ARG A 449 5.41 16.43 26.25
N TYR A 450 4.47 15.54 26.45
CA TYR A 450 3.46 15.62 27.48
C TYR A 450 3.57 14.41 28.42
N PRO A 451 3.21 14.55 29.73
CA PRO A 451 3.00 13.37 30.56
C PRO A 451 2.01 12.41 29.90
N SER A 452 2.29 11.11 29.92
CA SER A 452 1.43 10.11 29.27
C SER A 452 0.02 10.07 29.85
N GLU A 453 -0.11 10.35 31.14
CA GLU A 453 -1.38 10.44 31.87
C GLU A 453 -2.28 11.60 31.43
N ASP A 454 -1.73 12.59 30.72
CA ASP A 454 -2.50 13.70 30.18
C ASP A 454 -3.33 13.29 28.94
N TYR A 455 -2.97 12.18 28.28
CA TYR A 455 -3.69 11.71 27.12
C TYR A 455 -4.95 10.93 27.51
N LYS A 456 -6.08 11.30 26.92
CA LYS A 456 -7.32 10.56 27.00
C LYS A 456 -7.41 9.57 25.84
N ILE A 457 -7.92 8.40 26.15
CA ILE A 457 -8.18 7.36 25.15
C ILE A 457 -9.69 7.23 25.00
N GLU A 458 -10.17 7.38 23.78
CA GLU A 458 -11.58 7.39 23.46
C GLU A 458 -11.88 6.43 22.30
N LYS A 459 -13.14 6.03 22.20
CA LYS A 459 -13.71 5.36 21.01
C LYS A 459 -14.77 6.28 20.41
N PRO A 460 -15.15 6.12 19.13
CA PRO A 460 -16.27 6.84 18.56
C PRO A 460 -17.56 6.59 19.37
N GLU A 461 -18.31 7.64 19.62
CA GLU A 461 -19.60 7.54 20.30
C GLU A 461 -20.66 6.91 19.41
N LYS A 462 -20.52 7.11 18.10
CA LYS A 462 -21.46 6.60 17.11
C LYS A 462 -20.72 6.11 15.86
N VAL A 463 -21.10 4.92 15.41
CA VAL A 463 -20.69 4.39 14.10
C VAL A 463 -21.96 4.12 13.31
N SER A 464 -22.09 4.76 12.15
CA SER A 464 -23.30 4.65 11.31
C SER A 464 -22.92 4.08 9.94
N PHE A 465 -23.61 3.04 9.54
CA PHE A 465 -23.54 2.49 8.20
C PHE A 465 -24.81 2.88 7.43
N ASP A 466 -24.64 3.53 6.30
CA ASP A 466 -25.76 3.86 5.43
C ASP A 466 -26.00 2.73 4.43
N THR A 467 -26.95 1.86 4.74
CA THR A 467 -27.32 0.76 3.85
C THR A 467 -28.02 1.23 2.57
N SER A 468 -28.44 2.49 2.48
CA SER A 468 -29.03 3.08 1.28
C SER A 468 -27.99 3.60 0.29
N GLY A 469 -26.75 3.83 0.75
CA GLY A 469 -25.64 4.34 -0.05
C GLY A 469 -24.91 3.29 -0.90
N LYS A 470 -25.55 2.17 -1.28
CA LYS A 470 -24.93 1.18 -2.15
C LYS A 470 -24.80 1.69 -3.58
N ILE A 471 -23.58 1.68 -4.11
CA ILE A 471 -23.27 2.01 -5.49
C ILE A 471 -23.04 0.69 -6.24
N ASN A 472 -23.87 0.41 -7.24
CA ASN A 472 -23.67 -0.74 -8.12
C ASN A 472 -23.01 -0.26 -9.42
N LEU A 473 -21.69 -0.52 -9.54
CA LEU A 473 -20.88 -0.20 -10.70
C LEU A 473 -21.06 -1.22 -11.83
#